data_1e65e0b2221211301cbc421f1a923fa6
#
_entry.id   1e65e0b2221211301cbc421f1a923fa6
#
_cell.length_a   1.000
_cell.length_b   1.000
_cell.length_c   1.000
_cell.angle_alpha   90.00
_cell.angle_beta   90.00
_cell.angle_gamma   90.00
#
_symmetry.space_group_name_H-M   'P 1'
#
loop_
_entity.id
_entity.type
_entity.pdbx_description
1 polymer ?
#
loop_
_entity_poly.entity_id
_entity_poly.type
_entity_poly.pdbx_seq_one_letter_code
_entity_poly.pdbx_strand_id
1 'polypeptide(L)' 'LTAGDLRFCALLRLNMPTKEIAKLLNISVRGVDAARYRLRKKFNLSQEDSLTDFMINFK' A
#
# COMPACT_ATOMS: atom_id res chain seq x y z
N LEU A 1 -7.47 5.50 9.50
CA LEU A 1 -6.27 5.58 8.64
C LEU A 1 -5.52 6.88 8.91
N THR A 2 -4.20 6.79 8.97
CA THR A 2 -3.36 7.98 9.13
C THR A 2 -3.17 8.69 7.78
N ALA A 3 -2.64 9.93 7.83
CA ALA A 3 -2.30 10.64 6.60
C ALA A 3 -1.29 9.87 5.76
N GLY A 4 -0.34 9.20 6.42
CA GLY A 4 0.63 8.35 5.73
C GLY A 4 -0.03 7.17 5.05
N ASP A 5 -1.00 6.54 5.71
CA ASP A 5 -1.76 5.43 5.12
C ASP A 5 -2.52 5.89 3.89
N LEU A 6 -3.15 7.06 3.95
CA LEU A 6 -3.90 7.59 2.81
C LEU A 6 -3.00 7.88 1.63
N ARG A 7 -1.82 8.44 1.88
CA ARG A 7 -0.82 8.68 0.83
C ARG A 7 -0.39 7.37 0.19
N PHE A 8 -0.12 6.36 1.01
CA PHE A 8 0.29 5.06 0.52
C PHE A 8 -0.82 4.42 -0.34
N CYS A 9 -2.06 4.51 0.10
CA CYS A 9 -3.20 4.01 -0.68
C CYS A 9 -3.29 4.69 -2.04
N ALA A 10 -3.07 6.01 -2.10
CA ALA A 10 -3.11 6.74 -3.36
C ALA A 10 -2.05 6.22 -4.35
N LEU A 11 -0.84 5.92 -3.85
CA LEU A 11 0.22 5.38 -4.69
C LEU A 11 -0.11 3.98 -5.20
N LEU A 12 -0.76 3.16 -4.38
CA LEU A 12 -1.21 1.83 -4.79
C LEU A 12 -2.29 1.93 -5.86
N ARG A 13 -3.18 2.90 -5.77
CA ARG A 13 -4.23 3.10 -6.77
C ARG A 13 -3.65 3.47 -8.13
N LEU A 14 -2.50 4.11 -8.14
CA LEU A 14 -1.77 4.42 -9.37
C LEU A 14 -1.00 3.22 -9.92
N ASN A 15 -1.13 2.08 -9.27
CA ASN A 15 -0.42 0.84 -9.63
C ASN A 15 1.09 1.04 -9.66
N MET A 16 1.60 1.83 -8.72
CA MET A 16 3.01 2.14 -8.66
C MET A 16 3.82 0.97 -8.10
N PRO A 17 4.96 0.62 -8.73
CA PRO A 17 5.79 -0.48 -8.22
C PRO A 17 6.38 -0.17 -6.84
N THR A 18 6.65 -1.22 -6.07
CA THR A 18 7.19 -1.10 -4.73
C THR A 18 8.45 -0.21 -4.66
N LYS A 19 9.37 -0.39 -5.60
CA LYS A 19 10.61 0.39 -5.63
C LYS A 19 10.35 1.88 -5.80
N GLU A 20 9.38 2.24 -6.64
CA GLU A 20 9.02 3.64 -6.85
C GLU A 20 8.35 4.24 -5.62
N ILE A 21 7.48 3.48 -4.97
CA ILE A 21 6.85 3.91 -3.72
C ILE A 21 7.90 4.18 -2.66
N ALA A 22 8.87 3.26 -2.53
CA ALA A 22 9.96 3.42 -1.57
C ALA A 22 10.72 4.72 -1.79
N LYS A 23 11.03 5.04 -3.05
CA LYS A 23 11.73 6.27 -3.40
C LYS A 23 10.92 7.50 -3.06
N LEU A 24 9.65 7.51 -3.44
CA LEU A 24 8.78 8.67 -3.21
C LEU A 24 8.55 8.95 -1.74
N LEU A 25 8.41 7.90 -0.95
CA LEU A 25 8.17 8.03 0.49
C LEU A 25 9.47 8.10 1.30
N ASN A 26 10.60 7.97 0.63
CA ASN A 26 11.92 7.98 1.26
C ASN A 26 12.04 6.93 2.37
N ILE A 27 11.58 5.73 2.06
CA ILE A 27 11.65 4.58 2.97
C ILE A 27 12.25 3.39 2.23
N SER A 28 12.61 2.33 2.97
CA SER A 28 13.14 1.11 2.37
C SER A 28 12.02 0.29 1.74
N VAL A 29 12.40 -0.66 0.87
CA VAL A 29 11.45 -1.62 0.31
C VAL A 29 10.78 -2.41 1.44
N ARG A 30 11.53 -2.75 2.49
CA ARG A 30 10.96 -3.41 3.67
C ARG A 30 9.90 -2.55 4.34
N GLY A 31 10.14 -1.24 4.39
CA GLY A 31 9.16 -0.31 4.94
C GLY A 31 7.87 -0.30 4.14
N VAL A 32 7.98 -0.40 2.80
CA VAL A 32 6.81 -0.51 1.94
C VAL A 32 6.05 -1.81 2.23
N ASP A 33 6.77 -2.93 2.36
CA ASP A 33 6.14 -4.21 2.65
C ASP A 33 5.44 -4.20 4.01
N ALA A 34 6.06 -3.57 5.01
CA ALA A 34 5.45 -3.42 6.34
C ALA A 34 4.16 -2.60 6.25
N ALA A 35 4.16 -1.53 5.45
CA ALA A 35 2.97 -0.71 5.25
C ALA A 35 1.85 -1.51 4.58
N ARG A 36 2.18 -2.34 3.59
CA ARG A 36 1.21 -3.21 2.95
C ARG A 36 0.59 -4.18 3.95
N TYR A 37 1.43 -4.77 4.79
CA TYR A 37 0.96 -5.71 5.81
C TYR A 37 -0.05 -5.04 6.76
N ARG A 38 0.28 -3.83 7.23
CA ARG A 38 -0.60 -3.09 8.12
C ARG A 38 -1.95 -2.78 7.46
N LEU A 39 -1.91 -2.36 6.19
CA LEU A 39 -3.14 -2.04 5.46
C LEU A 39 -3.99 -3.27 5.21
N ARG A 40 -3.38 -4.41 4.89
CA ARG A 40 -4.13 -5.65 4.72
C ARG A 40 -4.90 -5.99 5.98
N LYS A 41 -4.27 -5.82 7.13
CA LYS A 41 -4.96 -6.07 8.40
C LYS A 41 -6.10 -5.10 8.63
N LYS A 42 -5.89 -3.82 8.32
CA LYS A 42 -6.94 -2.82 8.48
C LYS A 42 -8.16 -3.08 7.63
N PHE A 43 -7.94 -3.58 6.40
CA PHE A 43 -9.04 -3.90 5.48
C PHE A 43 -9.48 -5.35 5.56
N ASN A 44 -8.94 -6.10 6.50
CA ASN A 44 -9.28 -7.50 6.73
C ASN A 44 -9.07 -8.36 5.47
N LEU A 45 -7.98 -8.11 4.77
CA LEU A 45 -7.61 -8.87 3.57
C LEU A 45 -6.66 -10.01 3.94
N SER A 46 -6.79 -11.14 3.24
CA SER A 46 -5.85 -12.24 3.39
C SER A 46 -4.59 -11.97 2.58
N GLN A 47 -3.55 -12.80 2.77
CA GLN A 47 -2.32 -12.69 2.00
C GLN A 47 -2.54 -13.00 0.51
N GLU A 48 -3.58 -13.76 0.19
CA GLU A 48 -3.91 -14.12 -1.17
C GLU A 48 -4.57 -12.98 -1.94
N ASP A 49 -5.17 -12.04 -1.22
CA ASP A 49 -5.80 -10.89 -1.84
C ASP A 49 -4.76 -9.85 -2.24
N SER A 50 -4.87 -9.31 -3.44
CA SER A 50 -3.98 -8.26 -3.89
C SER A 50 -4.42 -6.92 -3.30
N LEU A 51 -3.56 -6.33 -2.48
CA LEU A 51 -3.82 -5.01 -1.90
C LEU A 51 -3.93 -3.95 -2.99
N THR A 52 -3.08 -4.03 -4.01
CA THR A 52 -3.12 -3.09 -5.13
C THR A 52 -4.45 -3.16 -5.86
N ASP A 53 -4.92 -4.37 -6.17
CA ASP A 53 -6.21 -4.55 -6.84
C ASP A 53 -7.35 -4.04 -5.97
N PHE A 54 -7.28 -4.30 -4.67
CA PHE A 54 -8.29 -3.79 -3.74
C PHE A 54 -8.35 -2.27 -3.79
N MET A 55 -7.19 -1.62 -3.78
CA MET A 55 -7.12 -0.16 -3.82
C MET A 55 -7.61 0.42 -5.15
N ILE A 56 -7.26 -0.21 -6.26
CA ILE A 56 -7.69 0.24 -7.59
C ILE A 56 -9.21 0.18 -7.70
N ASN A 57 -9.83 -0.84 -7.13
CA ASN A 57 -11.28 -1.03 -7.19
C ASN A 57 -12.04 -0.36 -6.06
N PHE A 58 -11.34 0.24 -5.13
CA PHE A 58 -11.96 0.89 -3.97
C PHE A 58 -12.65 2.19 -4.39
N LYS A 59 -13.90 2.34 -3.97
CA LYS A 59 -14.69 3.52 -4.30
C LYS A 59 -15.08 4.32 -3.07
#